data_cfa953d341ed4ed26619bb8d444d6fec
#
_entry.id   cfa953d341ed4ed26619bb8d444d6fec
#
_cell.length_a   1.000
_cell.length_b   1.000
_cell.length_c   1.000
_cell.angle_alpha   90.00
_cell.angle_beta   90.00
_cell.angle_gamma   90.00
#
_symmetry.space_group_name_H-M   'P 1'
#
loop_
_entity.id
_entity.type
_entity.pdbx_description
1 polymer ?
#
loop_
_entity_poly.entity_id
_entity_poly.type
_entity_poly.pdbx_seq_one_letter_code
_entity_poly.pdbx_strand_id
1 'polypeptide(L)'
;WQRQLLARQPNNAQGWRQLAALQQLSGSHDKSLATLRAAYQKGLRFNESELDNLVLLAGAADQPWQGAKLLAGMLDQGLLPRTSAREERLGLLWWQARERSKSAQVFRELAQRSGSAKHWLHLAQLELEQARWQAGLDALAKAERAGAERSKVRAWRQWAESELSYQREKHVASAG
;
A
#
# COMPACT_ATOMS: atom_id res chain seq x y z
N TRP A 1 14.31 30.24 9.52
CA TRP A 1 14.72 30.46 10.91
C TRP A 1 14.48 29.20 11.76
N GLN A 2 13.27 28.66 11.85
CA GLN A 2 12.97 27.45 12.63
C GLN A 2 13.76 26.21 12.17
N ARG A 3 13.93 25.99 10.85
CA ARG A 3 14.78 24.92 10.31
C ARG A 3 16.24 25.04 10.75
N GLN A 4 16.78 26.24 10.83
CA GLN A 4 18.17 26.49 11.26
C GLN A 4 18.34 26.26 12.77
N LEU A 5 17.34 26.63 13.57
CA LEU A 5 17.30 26.36 15.02
C LEU A 5 17.26 24.86 15.31
N LEU A 6 16.42 24.10 14.59
CA LEU A 6 16.30 22.64 14.74
C LEU A 6 17.55 21.90 14.26
N ALA A 7 18.26 22.42 13.27
CA ALA A 7 19.56 21.88 12.86
C ALA A 7 20.63 21.99 13.97
N ARG A 8 20.52 23.02 14.81
CA ARG A 8 21.41 23.24 15.98
C ARG A 8 20.96 22.50 17.25
N GLN A 9 19.69 22.12 17.32
CA GLN A 9 19.12 21.40 18.46
C GLN A 9 18.37 20.14 17.98
N PRO A 10 19.07 19.12 17.50
CA PRO A 10 18.46 17.93 16.89
C PRO A 10 17.56 17.14 17.85
N ASN A 11 17.74 17.31 19.16
CA ASN A 11 16.95 16.62 20.21
C ASN A 11 15.68 17.37 20.61
N ASN A 12 15.36 18.51 19.99
CA ASN A 12 14.14 19.27 20.27
C ASN A 12 12.93 18.64 19.57
N ALA A 13 12.42 17.54 20.12
CA ALA A 13 11.28 16.81 19.60
C ALA A 13 10.04 17.70 19.42
N GLN A 14 9.80 18.61 20.36
CA GLN A 14 8.66 19.54 20.31
C GLN A 14 8.79 20.53 19.14
N GLY A 15 9.98 21.06 18.91
CA GLY A 15 10.25 21.98 17.80
C GLY A 15 10.02 21.32 16.43
N TRP A 16 10.42 20.05 16.27
CA TRP A 16 10.15 19.28 15.05
C TRP A 16 8.64 19.08 14.83
N ARG A 17 7.90 18.73 15.89
CA ARG A 17 6.43 18.55 15.84
C ARG A 17 5.71 19.84 15.49
N GLN A 18 6.09 20.96 16.14
CA GLN A 18 5.51 22.28 15.86
C GLN A 18 5.74 22.72 14.43
N LEU A 19 6.96 22.58 13.89
CA LEU A 19 7.26 22.93 12.51
C LEU A 19 6.43 22.09 11.54
N ALA A 20 6.35 20.78 11.75
CA ALA A 20 5.55 19.91 10.91
C ALA A 20 4.06 20.25 10.94
N ALA A 21 3.52 20.55 12.12
CA ALA A 21 2.13 20.96 12.29
C ALA A 21 1.81 22.27 11.54
N LEU A 22 2.68 23.28 11.65
CA LEU A 22 2.53 24.53 10.91
C LEU A 22 2.56 24.33 9.39
N GLN A 23 3.43 23.43 8.92
CA GLN A 23 3.51 23.07 7.50
C GLN A 23 2.25 22.35 7.02
N GLN A 24 1.65 21.48 7.84
CA GLN A 24 0.36 20.85 7.53
C GLN A 24 -0.76 21.87 7.45
N LEU A 25 -0.86 22.77 8.42
CA LEU A 25 -1.88 23.82 8.46
C LEU A 25 -1.78 24.77 7.25
N SER A 26 -0.57 24.97 6.71
CA SER A 26 -0.36 25.74 5.47
C SER A 26 -0.57 24.93 4.19
N GLY A 27 -1.03 23.67 4.27
CA GLY A 27 -1.19 22.78 3.11
C GLY A 27 0.12 22.27 2.49
N SER A 28 1.27 22.54 3.14
CA SER A 28 2.58 22.10 2.65
C SER A 28 2.91 20.68 3.13
N HIS A 29 2.16 19.68 2.66
CA HIS A 29 2.30 18.27 3.09
C HIS A 29 3.68 17.68 2.78
N ASP A 30 4.26 18.03 1.64
CA ASP A 30 5.62 17.67 1.22
C ASP A 30 6.69 18.14 2.22
N LYS A 31 6.59 19.38 2.68
CA LYS A 31 7.51 19.96 3.66
C LYS A 31 7.33 19.33 5.04
N SER A 32 6.08 19.10 5.47
CA SER A 32 5.78 18.44 6.72
C SER A 32 6.33 17.01 6.73
N LEU A 33 6.11 16.26 5.64
CA LEU A 33 6.67 14.93 5.47
C LEU A 33 8.20 14.93 5.58
N ALA A 34 8.87 15.85 4.86
CA ALA A 34 10.33 15.97 4.91
C ALA A 34 10.84 16.31 6.33
N THR A 35 10.12 17.17 7.04
CA THR A 35 10.44 17.57 8.42
C THR A 35 10.32 16.38 9.37
N LEU A 36 9.22 15.64 9.35
CA LEU A 36 9.00 14.49 10.22
C LEU A 36 9.92 13.32 9.88
N ARG A 37 10.19 13.07 8.58
CA ARG A 37 11.19 12.07 8.18
C ARG A 37 12.57 12.40 8.69
N ALA A 38 13.00 13.64 8.60
CA ALA A 38 14.29 14.07 9.13
C ALA A 38 14.36 13.86 10.66
N ALA A 39 13.28 14.18 11.39
CA ALA A 39 13.17 13.92 12.82
C ALA A 39 13.26 12.41 13.13
N TYR A 40 12.52 11.59 12.40
CA TYR A 40 12.53 10.14 12.54
C TYR A 40 13.92 9.54 12.28
N GLN A 41 14.59 9.97 11.20
CA GLN A 41 15.95 9.53 10.85
C GLN A 41 17.00 9.95 11.89
N LYS A 42 16.77 11.06 12.60
CA LYS A 42 17.62 11.52 13.70
C LYS A 42 17.35 10.77 15.02
N GLY A 43 16.45 9.78 15.00
CA GLY A 43 16.16 8.94 16.17
C GLY A 43 15.17 9.53 17.16
N LEU A 44 14.38 10.55 16.77
CA LEU A 44 13.27 10.99 17.59
C LEU A 44 12.26 9.84 17.74
N ARG A 45 11.83 9.59 18.98
CA ARG A 45 10.81 8.58 19.27
C ARG A 45 9.42 9.12 18.90
N PHE A 46 8.72 8.35 18.10
CA PHE A 46 7.33 8.57 17.72
C PHE A 46 6.45 7.49 18.36
N ASN A 47 5.26 7.88 18.80
CA ASN A 47 4.24 6.93 19.20
C ASN A 47 3.54 6.35 17.93
N GLU A 48 2.69 5.33 18.11
CA GLU A 48 2.00 4.67 16.98
C GLU A 48 1.20 5.65 16.13
N SER A 49 0.48 6.59 16.76
CA SER A 49 -0.32 7.59 16.06
C SER A 49 0.54 8.52 15.21
N GLU A 50 1.69 8.93 15.71
CA GLU A 50 2.66 9.75 14.97
C GLU A 50 3.29 9.00 13.79
N LEU A 51 3.57 7.70 13.97
CA LEU A 51 4.07 6.84 12.90
C LEU A 51 3.02 6.64 11.81
N ASP A 52 1.77 6.37 12.18
CA ASP A 52 0.66 6.28 11.23
C ASP A 52 0.45 7.61 10.49
N ASN A 53 0.55 8.75 11.18
CA ASN A 53 0.44 10.08 10.57
C ASN A 53 1.57 10.33 9.56
N LEU A 54 2.79 9.89 9.85
CA LEU A 54 3.92 10.01 8.91
C LEU A 54 3.65 9.26 7.60
N VAL A 55 3.04 8.08 7.68
CA VAL A 55 2.62 7.30 6.51
C VAL A 55 1.49 7.99 5.74
N LEU A 56 0.49 8.54 6.45
CA LEU A 56 -0.62 9.27 5.84
C LEU A 56 -0.14 10.52 5.10
N LEU A 57 0.82 11.24 5.68
CA LEU A 57 1.42 12.41 5.04
C LEU A 57 2.14 12.07 3.74
N ALA A 58 2.76 10.91 3.65
CA ALA A 58 3.38 10.47 2.41
C ALA A 58 2.34 10.30 1.29
N GLY A 59 1.16 9.77 1.61
CA GLY A 59 0.03 9.71 0.67
C GLY A 59 -0.48 11.09 0.29
N ALA A 60 -0.68 11.98 1.26
CA ALA A 60 -1.14 13.35 1.03
C ALA A 60 -0.13 14.21 0.22
N ALA A 61 1.15 13.89 0.29
CA ALA A 61 2.22 14.53 -0.48
C ALA A 61 2.45 13.87 -1.86
N ASP A 62 1.56 12.98 -2.29
CA ASP A 62 1.68 12.20 -3.54
C ASP A 62 3.01 11.41 -3.63
N GLN A 63 3.44 10.85 -2.50
CA GLN A 63 4.65 10.04 -2.38
C GLN A 63 4.33 8.61 -1.88
N PRO A 64 3.49 7.84 -2.58
CA PRO A 64 3.00 6.54 -2.10
C PRO A 64 4.13 5.52 -1.90
N TRP A 65 5.15 5.54 -2.74
CA TRP A 65 6.33 4.68 -2.60
C TRP A 65 7.07 4.92 -1.28
N GLN A 66 7.25 6.19 -0.90
CA GLN A 66 7.86 6.56 0.38
C GLN A 66 6.99 6.10 1.55
N GLY A 67 5.68 6.31 1.46
CA GLY A 67 4.72 5.85 2.47
C GLY A 67 4.76 4.34 2.64
N ALA A 68 4.79 3.59 1.55
CA ALA A 68 4.87 2.13 1.57
C ALA A 68 6.18 1.65 2.22
N LYS A 69 7.32 2.24 1.85
CA LYS A 69 8.62 1.89 2.47
C LYS A 69 8.66 2.19 3.96
N LEU A 70 8.13 3.34 4.38
CA LEU A 70 8.06 3.69 5.80
C LEU A 70 7.20 2.68 6.56
N LEU A 71 5.98 2.40 6.06
CA LEU A 71 5.07 1.48 6.73
C LEU A 71 5.61 0.05 6.76
N ALA A 72 6.16 -0.44 5.66
CA ALA A 72 6.79 -1.76 5.63
C ALA A 72 7.90 -1.87 6.67
N GLY A 73 8.82 -0.91 6.72
CA GLY A 73 9.90 -0.88 7.70
C GLY A 73 9.42 -0.82 9.14
N MET A 74 8.37 -0.03 9.43
CA MET A 74 7.77 0.06 10.78
C MET A 74 7.13 -1.26 11.21
N LEU A 75 6.46 -1.96 10.29
CA LEU A 75 5.85 -3.27 10.55
C LEU A 75 6.91 -4.35 10.75
N ASP A 76 7.96 -4.36 9.93
CA ASP A 76 9.04 -5.35 9.99
C ASP A 76 9.92 -5.19 11.25
N GLN A 77 10.10 -3.97 11.71
CA GLN A 77 10.83 -3.66 12.95
C GLN A 77 9.97 -3.81 14.22
N GLY A 78 8.68 -4.11 14.07
CA GLY A 78 7.75 -4.20 15.21
C GLY A 78 7.42 -2.86 15.88
N LEU A 79 7.70 -1.73 15.21
CA LEU A 79 7.34 -0.39 15.71
C LEU A 79 5.84 -0.13 15.64
N LEU A 80 5.17 -0.77 14.69
CA LEU A 80 3.72 -0.80 14.55
C LEU A 80 3.22 -2.25 14.57
N PRO A 81 2.14 -2.56 15.30
CA PRO A 81 1.47 -3.84 15.21
C PRO A 81 0.93 -4.10 13.79
N ARG A 82 1.07 -5.33 13.31
CA ARG A 82 0.49 -5.76 12.02
C ARG A 82 -1.01 -5.95 12.19
N THR A 83 -1.77 -4.91 11.91
CA THR A 83 -3.23 -4.97 11.82
C THR A 83 -3.68 -5.09 10.37
N SER A 84 -4.85 -5.68 10.13
CA SER A 84 -5.42 -5.77 8.77
C SER A 84 -5.54 -4.39 8.10
N ALA A 85 -5.87 -3.35 8.87
CA ALA A 85 -5.97 -1.98 8.37
C ALA A 85 -4.61 -1.43 7.90
N ARG A 86 -3.53 -1.67 8.63
CA ARG A 86 -2.18 -1.22 8.24
C ARG A 86 -1.65 -1.99 7.05
N GLU A 87 -1.89 -3.28 6.99
CA GLU A 87 -1.49 -4.11 5.85
C GLU A 87 -2.29 -3.79 4.59
N GLU A 88 -3.59 -3.54 4.71
CA GLU A 88 -4.41 -3.03 3.61
C GLU A 88 -3.85 -1.69 3.10
N ARG A 89 -3.51 -0.77 4.00
CA ARG A 89 -2.87 0.50 3.64
C ARG A 89 -1.54 0.28 2.93
N LEU A 90 -0.71 -0.64 3.40
CA LEU A 90 0.55 -0.99 2.75
C LEU A 90 0.33 -1.51 1.33
N GLY A 91 -0.61 -2.42 1.15
CA GLY A 91 -0.97 -2.94 -0.17
C GLY A 91 -1.44 -1.85 -1.13
N LEU A 92 -2.30 -0.94 -0.66
CA LEU A 92 -2.80 0.18 -1.44
C LEU A 92 -1.70 1.19 -1.80
N LEU A 93 -0.78 1.49 -0.88
CA LEU A 93 0.35 2.37 -1.14
C LEU A 93 1.29 1.78 -2.20
N TRP A 94 1.56 0.47 -2.16
CA TRP A 94 2.33 -0.19 -3.21
C TRP A 94 1.60 -0.16 -4.55
N TRP A 95 0.28 -0.33 -4.56
CA TRP A 95 -0.51 -0.21 -5.78
C TRP A 95 -0.45 1.19 -6.38
N GLN A 96 -0.64 2.23 -5.57
CA GLN A 96 -0.52 3.64 -5.98
C GLN A 96 0.89 3.96 -6.50
N ALA A 97 1.91 3.36 -5.89
CA ALA A 97 3.31 3.46 -6.34
C ALA A 97 3.60 2.64 -7.61
N ARG A 98 2.60 1.99 -8.21
CA ARG A 98 2.70 1.09 -9.37
C ARG A 98 3.57 -0.16 -9.14
N GLU A 99 3.86 -0.49 -7.89
CA GLU A 99 4.57 -1.69 -7.44
C GLU A 99 3.58 -2.87 -7.31
N ARG A 100 2.97 -3.26 -8.42
CA ARG A 100 1.87 -4.25 -8.45
C ARG A 100 2.22 -5.59 -7.83
N SER A 101 3.44 -6.06 -8.05
CA SER A 101 3.89 -7.34 -7.48
C SER A 101 4.00 -7.29 -5.96
N LYS A 102 4.50 -6.20 -5.40
CA LYS A 102 4.56 -5.99 -3.94
C LYS A 102 3.16 -5.85 -3.35
N SER A 103 2.29 -5.11 -4.02
CA SER A 103 0.89 -4.99 -3.62
C SER A 103 0.19 -6.35 -3.61
N ALA A 104 0.34 -7.14 -4.68
CA ALA A 104 -0.24 -8.47 -4.78
C ALA A 104 0.27 -9.42 -3.68
N GLN A 105 1.54 -9.34 -3.32
CA GLN A 105 2.09 -10.12 -2.22
C GLN A 105 1.43 -9.76 -0.89
N VAL A 106 1.33 -8.48 -0.57
CA VAL A 106 0.67 -8.01 0.67
C VAL A 106 -0.79 -8.46 0.72
N PHE A 107 -1.55 -8.27 -0.36
CA PHE A 107 -2.96 -8.70 -0.39
C PHE A 107 -3.13 -10.20 -0.38
N ARG A 108 -2.20 -10.99 -0.92
CA ARG A 108 -2.23 -12.45 -0.84
C ARG A 108 -2.11 -12.93 0.59
N GLU A 109 -1.13 -12.44 1.33
CA GLU A 109 -0.94 -12.77 2.73
C GLU A 109 -2.11 -12.30 3.60
N LEU A 110 -2.58 -11.08 3.36
CA LEU A 110 -3.72 -10.50 4.09
C LEU A 110 -5.02 -11.27 3.80
N ALA A 111 -5.30 -11.62 2.55
CA ALA A 111 -6.49 -12.38 2.17
C ALA A 111 -6.49 -13.79 2.76
N GLN A 112 -5.33 -14.45 2.79
CA GLN A 112 -5.18 -15.77 3.39
C GLN A 112 -5.47 -15.77 4.89
N ARG A 113 -5.03 -14.74 5.62
CA ARG A 113 -5.26 -14.64 7.06
C ARG A 113 -6.66 -14.17 7.42
N SER A 114 -7.18 -13.18 6.70
CA SER A 114 -8.48 -12.57 7.01
C SER A 114 -9.67 -13.36 6.46
N GLY A 115 -9.46 -14.13 5.39
CA GLY A 115 -10.54 -14.78 4.64
C GLY A 115 -11.53 -13.81 3.99
N SER A 116 -11.27 -12.51 4.03
CA SER A 116 -12.21 -11.46 3.60
C SER A 116 -12.39 -11.44 2.09
N ALA A 117 -13.65 -11.41 1.63
CA ALA A 117 -14.01 -11.24 0.24
C ALA A 117 -13.35 -9.99 -0.39
N LYS A 118 -13.29 -8.89 0.35
CA LYS A 118 -12.64 -7.63 -0.07
C LYS A 118 -11.18 -7.85 -0.43
N HIS A 119 -10.43 -8.53 0.43
CA HIS A 119 -9.00 -8.75 0.22
C HIS A 119 -8.72 -9.70 -0.94
N TRP A 120 -9.54 -10.75 -1.10
CA TRP A 120 -9.48 -11.63 -2.26
C TRP A 120 -9.80 -10.92 -3.57
N LEU A 121 -10.76 -9.97 -3.58
CA LEU A 121 -11.05 -9.13 -4.74
C LEU A 121 -9.89 -8.20 -5.10
N HIS A 122 -9.24 -7.57 -4.12
CA HIS A 122 -8.04 -6.77 -4.38
C HIS A 122 -6.91 -7.60 -4.98
N LEU A 123 -6.68 -8.80 -4.44
CA LEU A 123 -5.69 -9.70 -5.00
C LEU A 123 -6.05 -10.10 -6.44
N ALA A 124 -7.31 -10.47 -6.70
CA ALA A 124 -7.77 -10.83 -8.04
C ALA A 124 -7.52 -9.69 -9.04
N GLN A 125 -7.89 -8.47 -8.68
CA GLN A 125 -7.63 -7.29 -9.52
C GLN A 125 -6.15 -7.16 -9.87
N LEU A 126 -5.27 -7.24 -8.87
CA LEU A 126 -3.83 -7.11 -9.05
C LEU A 126 -3.23 -8.22 -9.92
N GLU A 127 -3.71 -9.45 -9.78
CA GLU A 127 -3.27 -10.56 -10.63
C GLU A 127 -3.72 -10.37 -12.08
N LEU A 128 -4.96 -9.94 -12.29
CA LEU A 128 -5.51 -9.67 -13.62
C LEU A 128 -4.82 -8.47 -14.30
N GLU A 129 -4.53 -7.38 -13.56
CA GLU A 129 -3.78 -6.23 -14.06
C GLU A 129 -2.36 -6.60 -14.53
N GLN A 130 -1.81 -7.70 -14.02
CA GLN A 130 -0.50 -8.23 -14.39
C GLN A 130 -0.59 -9.36 -15.43
N ALA A 131 -1.75 -9.55 -16.04
CA ALA A 131 -2.06 -10.64 -16.98
C ALA A 131 -1.78 -12.05 -16.39
N ARG A 132 -1.81 -12.19 -15.07
CA ARG A 132 -1.73 -13.48 -14.37
C ARG A 132 -3.13 -14.07 -14.23
N TRP A 133 -3.70 -14.44 -15.36
CA TRP A 133 -5.13 -14.77 -15.51
C TRP A 133 -5.56 -15.92 -14.60
N GLN A 134 -4.80 -17.01 -14.55
CA GLN A 134 -5.15 -18.15 -13.69
C GLN A 134 -5.12 -17.79 -12.20
N ALA A 135 -4.09 -17.06 -11.77
CA ALA A 135 -4.02 -16.59 -10.37
C ALA A 135 -5.17 -15.64 -10.02
N GLY A 136 -5.57 -14.79 -10.98
CA GLY A 136 -6.75 -13.93 -10.86
C GLY A 136 -8.05 -14.74 -10.71
N LEU A 137 -8.25 -15.76 -11.52
CA LEU A 137 -9.42 -16.66 -11.44
C LEU A 137 -9.48 -17.40 -10.10
N ASP A 138 -8.35 -17.88 -9.61
CA ASP A 138 -8.25 -18.56 -8.32
C ASP A 138 -8.62 -17.62 -7.16
N ALA A 139 -8.16 -16.37 -7.22
CA ALA A 139 -8.50 -15.35 -6.24
C ALA A 139 -9.99 -14.96 -6.31
N LEU A 140 -10.57 -14.86 -7.53
CA LEU A 140 -12.01 -14.61 -7.72
C LEU A 140 -12.86 -15.73 -7.14
N ALA A 141 -12.47 -16.99 -7.33
CA ALA A 141 -13.18 -18.13 -6.76
C ALA A 141 -13.19 -18.10 -5.21
N LYS A 142 -12.08 -17.67 -4.60
CA LYS A 142 -11.99 -17.49 -3.14
C LYS A 142 -12.82 -16.30 -2.68
N ALA A 143 -12.81 -15.19 -3.43
CA ALA A 143 -13.65 -14.02 -3.14
C ALA A 143 -15.14 -14.37 -3.17
N GLU A 144 -15.58 -15.14 -4.16
CA GLU A 144 -16.97 -15.59 -4.29
C GLU A 144 -17.40 -16.46 -3.12
N ARG A 145 -16.56 -17.43 -2.73
CA ARG A 145 -16.81 -18.26 -1.53
C ARG A 145 -16.87 -17.46 -0.25
N ALA A 146 -16.12 -16.35 -0.18
CA ALA A 146 -16.11 -15.42 0.95
C ALA A 146 -17.27 -14.41 0.92
N GLY A 147 -18.17 -14.48 -0.07
CA GLY A 147 -19.37 -13.65 -0.17
C GLY A 147 -19.22 -12.40 -1.01
N ALA A 148 -18.25 -12.34 -1.93
CA ALA A 148 -18.13 -11.22 -2.87
C ALA A 148 -19.35 -11.09 -3.76
N GLU A 149 -19.59 -9.86 -4.24
CA GLU A 149 -20.69 -9.55 -5.15
C GLU A 149 -20.58 -10.35 -6.47
N ARG A 150 -21.58 -11.18 -6.73
CA ARG A 150 -21.58 -12.12 -7.86
C ARG A 150 -21.47 -11.45 -9.23
N SER A 151 -22.10 -10.28 -9.41
CA SER A 151 -22.05 -9.51 -10.66
C SER A 151 -20.61 -9.09 -11.00
N LYS A 152 -19.90 -8.57 -10.03
CA LYS A 152 -18.51 -8.15 -10.16
C LYS A 152 -17.56 -9.32 -10.42
N VAL A 153 -17.72 -10.40 -9.67
CA VAL A 153 -16.93 -11.64 -9.87
C VAL A 153 -17.14 -12.21 -11.27
N ARG A 154 -18.40 -12.25 -11.73
CA ARG A 154 -18.74 -12.76 -13.07
C ARG A 154 -18.08 -11.97 -14.18
N ALA A 155 -18.15 -10.63 -14.13
CA ALA A 155 -17.57 -9.77 -15.15
C ALA A 155 -16.03 -9.97 -15.26
N TRP A 156 -15.34 -10.02 -14.13
CA TRP A 156 -13.89 -10.23 -14.12
C TRP A 156 -13.49 -11.64 -14.54
N ARG A 157 -14.31 -12.64 -14.20
CA ARG A 157 -14.10 -14.02 -14.63
C ARG A 157 -14.22 -14.15 -16.15
N GLN A 158 -15.29 -13.62 -16.74
CA GLN A 158 -15.50 -13.65 -18.19
C GLN A 158 -14.35 -13.01 -18.94
N TRP A 159 -13.88 -11.86 -18.46
CA TRP A 159 -12.72 -11.20 -19.06
C TRP A 159 -11.46 -12.09 -18.97
N ALA A 160 -11.13 -12.61 -17.79
CA ALA A 160 -9.94 -13.45 -17.61
C ALA A 160 -9.98 -14.75 -18.45
N GLU A 161 -11.15 -15.39 -18.54
CA GLU A 161 -11.35 -16.60 -19.35
C GLU A 161 -11.21 -16.30 -20.84
N SER A 162 -11.71 -15.16 -21.31
CA SER A 162 -11.55 -14.70 -22.69
C SER A 162 -10.07 -14.50 -23.05
N GLU A 163 -9.32 -13.85 -22.19
CA GLU A 163 -7.88 -13.62 -22.39
C GLU A 163 -7.08 -14.92 -22.40
N LEU A 164 -7.40 -15.85 -21.52
CA LEU A 164 -6.77 -17.18 -21.50
C LEU A 164 -7.08 -17.98 -22.78
N SER A 165 -8.32 -17.93 -23.27
CA SER A 165 -8.71 -18.58 -24.53
C SER A 165 -7.90 -18.01 -25.70
N TYR A 166 -7.85 -16.69 -25.81
CA TYR A 166 -7.07 -16.00 -26.85
C TYR A 166 -5.57 -16.37 -26.80
N GLN A 167 -4.98 -16.44 -25.62
CA GLN A 167 -3.58 -16.83 -25.47
C GLN A 167 -3.33 -18.27 -25.94
N ARG A 168 -4.25 -19.20 -25.64
CA ARG A 168 -4.16 -20.60 -26.08
C ARG A 168 -4.24 -20.73 -27.59
N GLU A 169 -5.20 -20.04 -28.23
CA GLU A 169 -5.36 -20.02 -29.67
C GLU A 169 -4.13 -19.47 -30.38
N LYS A 170 -3.58 -18.35 -29.87
CA LYS A 170 -2.35 -17.75 -30.40
C LYS A 170 -1.15 -18.68 -30.27
N HIS A 171 -1.03 -19.42 -29.19
CA HIS A 171 0.05 -20.36 -28.95
C HIS A 171 -0.02 -21.57 -29.91
N VAL A 172 -1.22 -22.08 -30.14
CA VAL A 172 -1.45 -23.16 -31.12
C VAL A 172 -1.13 -22.71 -32.55
N ALA A 173 -1.55 -21.50 -32.93
CA ALA A 173 -1.28 -20.93 -34.25
C ALA A 173 0.21 -20.64 -34.51
N SER A 174 0.99 -20.39 -33.46
CA SER A 174 2.44 -20.13 -33.58
C SER A 174 3.30 -21.41 -33.55
N ALA A 175 2.73 -22.55 -33.21
CA ALA A 175 3.41 -23.85 -33.11
C ALA A 175 3.18 -24.76 -34.31
N GLY A 176 2.31 -24.37 -35.26
CA GLY A 176 2.04 -25.06 -36.53
C GLY A 176 2.58 -24.28 -37.73
#